data_aaf4b98f14c2e997b6cc43b5d0691587
#
_entry.id   aaf4b98f14c2e997b6cc43b5d0691587
#
_cell.length_a   1.000
_cell.length_b   1.000
_cell.length_c   1.000
_cell.angle_alpha   90.00
_cell.angle_beta   90.00
_cell.angle_gamma   90.00
#
_symmetry.space_group_name_H-M   'P 1'
#
loop_
_entity.id
_entity.type
_entity.pdbx_description
1 polymer ?
#
loop_
_entity_poly.entity_id
_entity_poly.type
_entity_poly.pdbx_seq_one_letter_code
_entity_poly.pdbx_strand_id
1 'polypeptide(L)'
;MSVTFRQDDPVGLVAIVGGLLQRNLERDPARRRSLREETSVLDARDAAVSVTIRCSPSGVVVSAGADPEAIVVVRAESRLLLELASVPLRFGLPDPLTSDGRGVLAQIARGSVRIRGLVSHLPAVRRLTMLLSVR
;
A
#
# COMPACT_ATOMS: atom_id res chain seq x y z
N MET A 1 -16.83 -4.91 -8.85
CA MET A 1 -15.45 -5.14 -8.38
C MET A 1 -15.47 -5.39 -6.89
N SER A 2 -14.74 -6.39 -6.45
CA SER A 2 -14.67 -6.76 -5.04
C SER A 2 -13.22 -6.85 -4.58
N VAL A 3 -13.03 -6.62 -3.29
CA VAL A 3 -11.77 -6.92 -2.61
C VAL A 3 -11.94 -8.27 -1.94
N THR A 4 -11.06 -9.21 -2.25
CA THR A 4 -11.10 -10.56 -1.69
C THR A 4 -10.01 -10.71 -0.64
N PHE A 5 -10.37 -11.24 0.53
CA PHE A 5 -9.45 -11.49 1.65
C PHE A 5 -9.17 -12.98 1.73
N ARG A 6 -7.89 -13.33 1.80
CA ARG A 6 -7.46 -14.70 2.08
C ARG A 6 -6.80 -14.72 3.43
N GLN A 7 -7.33 -15.55 4.31
CA GLN A 7 -7.05 -15.54 5.74
C GLN A 7 -5.96 -16.50 6.16
N ASP A 8 -5.24 -16.11 7.08
CA ASP A 8 -4.42 -16.66 8.16
C ASP A 8 -3.54 -15.52 8.68
N ASP A 9 -4.19 -14.52 9.22
CA ASP A 9 -3.55 -13.28 9.63
C ASP A 9 -3.71 -13.11 11.14
N PRO A 10 -2.71 -13.48 11.96
CA PRO A 10 -2.82 -13.45 13.41
C PRO A 10 -2.97 -12.04 14.00
N VAL A 11 -2.59 -11.00 13.26
CA VAL A 11 -2.68 -9.62 13.75
C VAL A 11 -3.76 -8.80 13.04
N GLY A 12 -4.51 -9.40 12.15
CA GLY A 12 -5.59 -8.73 11.44
C GLY A 12 -5.14 -7.76 10.34
N LEU A 13 -3.88 -7.81 9.92
CA LEU A 13 -3.34 -6.87 8.92
C LEU A 13 -4.03 -7.06 7.57
N VAL A 14 -4.32 -8.30 7.16
CA VAL A 14 -5.07 -8.58 5.93
C VAL A 14 -6.45 -7.91 5.98
N ALA A 15 -7.15 -8.05 7.10
CA ALA A 15 -8.47 -7.45 7.27
C ALA A 15 -8.40 -5.92 7.28
N ILE A 16 -7.39 -5.33 7.92
CA ILE A 16 -7.20 -3.88 7.96
C ILE A 16 -6.93 -3.35 6.56
N VAL A 17 -5.96 -3.91 5.86
CA VAL A 17 -5.58 -3.47 4.51
C VAL A 17 -6.70 -3.72 3.53
N GLY A 18 -7.31 -4.91 3.56
CA GLY A 18 -8.42 -5.25 2.67
C GLY A 18 -9.63 -4.35 2.89
N GLY A 19 -9.97 -4.07 4.14
CA GLY A 19 -11.06 -3.16 4.48
C GLY A 19 -10.79 -1.74 4.02
N LEU A 20 -9.55 -1.26 4.18
CA LEU A 20 -9.12 0.05 3.71
C LEU A 20 -9.27 0.17 2.19
N LEU A 21 -8.77 -0.81 1.44
CA LEU A 21 -8.88 -0.83 -0.01
C LEU A 21 -10.32 -0.87 -0.48
N GLN A 22 -11.16 -1.69 0.18
CA GLN A 22 -12.58 -1.80 -0.15
C GLN A 22 -13.28 -0.45 0.04
N ARG A 23 -13.08 0.20 1.18
CA ARG A 23 -13.67 1.51 1.45
C ARG A 23 -13.18 2.58 0.47
N ASN A 24 -11.89 2.57 0.13
CA ASN A 24 -11.33 3.54 -0.80
C ASN A 24 -11.91 3.38 -2.20
N LEU A 25 -12.08 2.14 -2.68
CA LEU A 25 -12.64 1.86 -3.99
C LEU A 25 -14.15 2.19 -4.04
N GLU A 26 -14.87 1.96 -2.94
CA GLU A 26 -16.30 2.31 -2.85
C GLU A 26 -16.50 3.83 -2.80
N ARG A 27 -15.65 4.54 -2.04
CA ARG A 27 -15.72 6.00 -1.91
C ARG A 27 -15.34 6.72 -3.19
N ASP A 28 -14.38 6.18 -3.92
CA ASP A 28 -13.87 6.79 -5.15
C ASP A 28 -13.78 5.73 -6.26
N PRO A 29 -14.88 5.50 -6.99
CA PRO A 29 -14.90 4.51 -8.07
C PRO A 29 -13.89 4.80 -9.20
N ALA A 30 -13.43 6.03 -9.35
CA ALA A 30 -12.43 6.37 -10.36
C ALA A 30 -11.11 5.65 -10.13
N ARG A 31 -10.79 5.26 -8.88
CA ARG A 31 -9.59 4.49 -8.56
C ARG A 31 -9.56 3.12 -9.24
N ARG A 32 -10.73 2.54 -9.54
CA ARG A 32 -10.84 1.27 -10.26
C ARG A 32 -10.21 1.32 -11.64
N ARG A 33 -10.28 2.49 -12.29
CA ARG A 33 -9.73 2.70 -13.63
C ARG A 33 -8.21 2.68 -13.65
N SER A 34 -7.57 2.93 -12.52
CA SER A 34 -6.11 2.91 -12.40
C SER A 34 -5.56 1.53 -12.07
N LEU A 35 -6.43 0.53 -11.84
CA LEU A 35 -5.98 -0.83 -11.54
C LEU A 35 -5.25 -1.43 -12.73
N ARG A 36 -4.08 -2.00 -12.45
CA ARG A 36 -3.26 -2.73 -13.41
C ARG A 36 -2.89 -4.07 -12.82
N GLU A 37 -2.44 -4.98 -13.64
CA GLU A 37 -1.98 -6.29 -13.19
C GLU A 37 -0.63 -6.14 -12.48
N GLU A 38 -0.66 -5.97 -11.17
CA GLU A 38 0.49 -5.68 -10.34
C GLU A 38 0.37 -6.41 -9.00
N THR A 39 1.51 -6.85 -8.48
CA THR A 39 1.59 -7.47 -7.17
C THR A 39 2.51 -6.64 -6.27
N SER A 40 2.01 -6.30 -5.10
CA SER A 40 2.72 -5.52 -4.10
C SER A 40 2.68 -6.23 -2.75
N VAL A 41 3.69 -5.99 -1.91
CA VAL A 41 3.77 -6.55 -0.56
C VAL A 41 3.94 -5.40 0.43
N LEU A 42 3.15 -5.44 1.49
CA LEU A 42 3.36 -4.62 2.68
C LEU A 42 3.94 -5.52 3.77
N ASP A 43 5.12 -5.19 4.26
CA ASP A 43 5.83 -5.97 5.26
C ASP A 43 5.92 -5.17 6.56
N ALA A 44 5.16 -5.59 7.57
CA ALA A 44 5.15 -4.99 8.90
C ALA A 44 6.24 -5.64 9.75
N ARG A 45 7.40 -4.99 9.86
CA ARG A 45 8.57 -5.56 10.53
C ARG A 45 8.36 -5.85 12.01
N ASP A 46 7.66 -4.98 12.72
CA ASP A 46 7.40 -5.10 14.16
C ASP A 46 6.47 -6.26 14.49
N ALA A 47 5.58 -6.61 13.56
CA ALA A 47 4.60 -7.69 13.75
C ALA A 47 5.04 -9.00 13.09
N ALA A 48 6.13 -9.01 12.33
CA ALA A 48 6.61 -10.15 11.54
C ALA A 48 5.51 -10.69 10.61
N VAL A 49 4.70 -9.80 10.04
CA VAL A 49 3.57 -10.14 9.17
C VAL A 49 3.73 -9.39 7.86
N SER A 50 3.47 -10.10 6.77
CA SER A 50 3.44 -9.53 5.42
C SER A 50 2.06 -9.73 4.81
N VAL A 51 1.66 -8.79 3.96
CA VAL A 51 0.42 -8.83 3.22
C VAL A 51 0.73 -8.64 1.74
N THR A 52 0.20 -9.50 0.91
CA THR A 52 0.30 -9.39 -0.54
C THR A 52 -0.97 -8.79 -1.09
N ILE A 53 -0.84 -7.78 -1.94
CA ILE A 53 -1.93 -7.12 -2.65
C ILE A 53 -1.75 -7.40 -4.13
N ARG A 54 -2.66 -8.21 -4.70
CA ARG A 54 -2.68 -8.51 -6.13
C ARG A 54 -3.79 -7.70 -6.78
N CYS A 55 -3.38 -6.79 -7.65
CA CYS A 55 -4.30 -5.96 -8.40
C CYS A 55 -4.45 -6.48 -9.82
N SER A 56 -5.64 -6.35 -10.37
CA SER A 56 -5.93 -6.57 -11.79
C SER A 56 -7.10 -5.67 -12.18
N PRO A 57 -7.37 -5.49 -13.48
CA PRO A 57 -8.55 -4.73 -13.89
C PRO A 57 -9.87 -5.28 -13.35
N SER A 58 -9.91 -6.57 -12.99
CA SER A 58 -11.12 -7.21 -12.45
C SER A 58 -11.28 -7.08 -10.95
N GLY A 59 -10.25 -6.65 -10.22
CA GLY A 59 -10.37 -6.49 -8.77
C GLY A 59 -9.04 -6.56 -8.04
N VAL A 60 -9.15 -6.68 -6.71
CA VAL A 60 -8.01 -6.74 -5.81
C VAL A 60 -8.15 -7.94 -4.89
N VAL A 61 -7.08 -8.71 -4.74
CA VAL A 61 -7.01 -9.83 -3.79
C VAL A 61 -5.94 -9.52 -2.75
N VAL A 62 -6.33 -9.57 -1.48
CA VAL A 62 -5.43 -9.34 -0.35
C VAL A 62 -5.23 -10.67 0.37
N SER A 63 -3.99 -11.06 0.59
CA SER A 63 -3.66 -12.35 1.22
C SER A 63 -2.50 -12.21 2.19
N ALA A 64 -2.46 -13.07 3.20
CA ALA A 64 -1.34 -13.15 4.13
C ALA A 64 -0.10 -13.72 3.43
N GLY A 65 1.07 -13.29 3.91
CA GLY A 65 2.36 -13.73 3.38
C GLY A 65 2.91 -12.81 2.31
N ALA A 66 4.15 -13.04 1.93
CA ALA A 66 4.87 -12.23 0.95
C ALA A 66 5.05 -13.02 -0.33
N ASP A 67 4.54 -12.49 -1.45
CA ASP A 67 4.77 -13.05 -2.77
C ASP A 67 6.19 -12.69 -3.22
N PRO A 68 7.05 -13.68 -3.51
CA PRO A 68 8.42 -13.39 -3.93
C PRO A 68 8.52 -12.68 -5.29
N GLU A 69 7.46 -12.71 -6.09
CA GLU A 69 7.41 -12.06 -7.40
C GLU A 69 6.86 -10.63 -7.36
N ALA A 70 6.57 -10.10 -6.17
CA ALA A 70 6.07 -8.74 -6.04
C ALA A 70 7.05 -7.72 -6.62
N ILE A 71 6.54 -6.80 -7.42
CA ILE A 71 7.36 -5.73 -8.02
C ILE A 71 7.57 -4.54 -7.09
N VAL A 72 6.71 -4.40 -6.10
CA VAL A 72 6.80 -3.36 -5.06
C VAL A 72 6.73 -4.04 -3.71
N VAL A 73 7.69 -3.74 -2.84
CA VAL A 73 7.66 -4.20 -1.44
C VAL A 73 7.88 -2.97 -0.55
N VAL A 74 6.90 -2.68 0.30
CA VAL A 74 6.99 -1.61 1.29
C VAL A 74 7.24 -2.26 2.64
N ARG A 75 8.37 -1.96 3.25
CA ARG A 75 8.79 -2.53 4.53
C ARG A 75 8.92 -1.42 5.56
N ALA A 76 8.14 -1.51 6.62
CA ALA A 76 8.13 -0.54 7.71
C ALA A 76 7.45 -1.13 8.94
N GLU A 77 7.48 -0.41 10.05
CA GLU A 77 6.64 -0.73 11.20
C GLU A 77 5.17 -0.53 10.84
N SER A 78 4.28 -1.30 11.47
CA SER A 78 2.83 -1.23 11.23
C SER A 78 2.29 0.19 11.34
N ARG A 79 2.75 0.95 12.33
CA ARG A 79 2.35 2.33 12.56
C ARG A 79 2.65 3.21 11.34
N LEU A 80 3.85 3.06 10.77
CA LEU A 80 4.26 3.84 9.60
C LEU A 80 3.48 3.43 8.35
N LEU A 81 3.16 2.14 8.18
CA LEU A 81 2.33 1.68 7.08
C LEU A 81 0.95 2.34 7.11
N LEU A 82 0.36 2.47 8.31
CA LEU A 82 -0.93 3.13 8.46
C LEU A 82 -0.83 4.65 8.25
N GLU A 83 0.27 5.27 8.68
CA GLU A 83 0.51 6.69 8.42
C GLU A 83 0.60 7.00 6.92
N LEU A 84 1.19 6.10 6.13
CA LEU A 84 1.29 6.27 4.67
C LEU A 84 -0.10 6.41 4.02
N ALA A 85 -1.12 5.77 4.59
CA ALA A 85 -2.48 5.84 4.07
C ALA A 85 -3.14 7.20 4.34
N SER A 86 -2.69 7.94 5.34
CA SER A 86 -3.29 9.22 5.74
C SER A 86 -2.50 10.45 5.31
N VAL A 87 -1.33 10.28 4.71
CA VAL A 87 -0.49 11.41 4.29
C VAL A 87 -1.06 12.07 3.03
N PRO A 88 -1.02 13.41 2.94
CA PRO A 88 -1.39 14.10 1.70
C PRO A 88 -0.46 13.71 0.55
N LEU A 89 -1.05 13.49 -0.63
CA LEU A 89 -0.33 13.05 -1.81
C LEU A 89 -0.28 14.15 -2.87
N ARG A 90 0.82 14.15 -3.63
CA ARG A 90 0.97 14.93 -4.85
C ARG A 90 1.51 14.02 -5.93
N PHE A 91 0.74 13.85 -7.01
CA PHE A 91 1.08 12.91 -8.09
C PHE A 91 1.29 11.47 -7.60
N GLY A 92 0.55 11.05 -6.58
CA GLY A 92 0.63 9.70 -6.02
C GLY A 92 1.79 9.47 -5.06
N LEU A 93 2.51 10.51 -4.66
CA LEU A 93 3.62 10.45 -3.71
C LEU A 93 3.37 11.40 -2.55
N PRO A 94 4.03 11.23 -1.39
CA PRO A 94 3.86 12.14 -0.28
C PRO A 94 4.14 13.60 -0.72
N ASP A 95 3.24 14.51 -0.35
CA ASP A 95 3.33 15.90 -0.77
C ASP A 95 4.41 16.63 0.05
N PRO A 96 5.52 17.07 -0.59
CA PRO A 96 6.59 17.77 0.12
C PRO A 96 6.21 19.18 0.59
N LEU A 97 5.07 19.70 0.15
CA LEU A 97 4.58 21.00 0.57
C LEU A 97 3.82 20.94 1.91
N THR A 98 3.53 19.74 2.40
CA THR A 98 2.88 19.53 3.69
C THR A 98 3.89 19.02 4.71
N SER A 99 3.68 19.33 6.00
CA SER A 99 4.54 18.82 7.07
C SER A 99 4.45 17.29 7.18
N ASP A 100 3.25 16.73 7.01
CA ASP A 100 3.04 15.28 7.07
C ASP A 100 3.75 14.58 5.91
N GLY A 101 3.65 15.13 4.70
CA GLY A 101 4.33 14.57 3.53
C GLY A 101 5.85 14.63 3.68
N ARG A 102 6.39 15.75 4.18
CA ARG A 102 7.83 15.88 4.46
C ARG A 102 8.28 14.89 5.53
N GLY A 103 7.45 14.65 6.56
CA GLY A 103 7.74 13.68 7.59
C GLY A 103 7.90 12.26 7.04
N VAL A 104 7.01 11.85 6.15
CA VAL A 104 7.08 10.54 5.47
C VAL A 104 8.31 10.46 4.58
N LEU A 105 8.60 11.51 3.80
CA LEU A 105 9.80 11.54 2.95
C LEU A 105 11.08 11.42 3.77
N ALA A 106 11.13 12.06 4.94
CA ALA A 106 12.26 11.93 5.86
C ALA A 106 12.41 10.51 6.39
N GLN A 107 11.32 9.81 6.68
CA GLN A 107 11.36 8.41 7.12
C GLN A 107 11.89 7.50 6.02
N ILE A 108 11.49 7.75 4.77
CA ILE A 108 12.03 7.01 3.62
C ILE A 108 13.54 7.26 3.50
N ALA A 109 13.97 8.51 3.62
CA ALA A 109 15.39 8.87 3.53
C ALA A 109 16.23 8.24 4.64
N ARG A 110 15.68 8.07 5.84
CA ARG A 110 16.36 7.44 6.98
C ARG A 110 16.35 5.91 6.91
N GLY A 111 15.62 5.32 5.98
CA GLY A 111 15.47 3.87 5.89
C GLY A 111 14.48 3.27 6.87
N SER A 112 13.70 4.08 7.59
CA SER A 112 12.61 3.60 8.45
C SER A 112 11.45 3.03 7.64
N VAL A 113 11.27 3.56 6.43
CA VAL A 113 10.37 2.99 5.42
C VAL A 113 11.23 2.63 4.22
N ARG A 114 11.23 1.36 3.85
CA ARG A 114 11.99 0.86 2.70
C ARG A 114 11.01 0.43 1.61
N ILE A 115 11.23 0.94 0.41
CA ILE A 115 10.37 0.63 -0.73
C ILE A 115 11.24 0.04 -1.84
N ARG A 116 11.14 -1.28 -2.03
CA ARG A 116 11.74 -1.95 -3.17
C ARG A 116 10.87 -1.67 -4.40
N GLY A 117 11.49 -1.31 -5.49
CA GLY A 117 10.78 -0.95 -6.72
C GLY A 117 10.46 0.54 -6.83
N LEU A 118 10.90 1.37 -5.87
CA LEU A 118 10.60 2.81 -5.86
C LEU A 118 11.12 3.49 -7.14
N VAL A 119 12.30 3.14 -7.61
CA VAL A 119 12.90 3.72 -8.82
C VAL A 119 12.51 2.93 -10.05
N SER A 120 12.65 1.60 -10.03
CA SER A 120 12.43 0.73 -11.20
C SER A 120 10.94 0.58 -11.57
N HIS A 121 10.05 0.71 -10.60
CA HIS A 121 8.60 0.54 -10.77
C HIS A 121 7.81 1.71 -10.16
N LEU A 122 8.30 2.93 -10.35
CA LEU A 122 7.67 4.13 -9.79
C LEU A 122 6.18 4.28 -10.11
N PRO A 123 5.71 4.02 -11.34
CA PRO A 123 4.27 4.08 -11.62
C PRO A 123 3.45 3.12 -10.77
N ALA A 124 3.97 1.91 -10.50
CA ALA A 124 3.30 0.93 -9.63
C ALA A 124 3.26 1.42 -8.18
N VAL A 125 4.35 2.00 -7.69
CA VAL A 125 4.40 2.60 -6.34
C VAL A 125 3.37 3.70 -6.20
N ARG A 126 3.26 4.58 -7.19
CA ARG A 126 2.28 5.67 -7.19
C ARG A 126 0.85 5.15 -7.17
N ARG A 127 0.55 4.12 -7.97
CA ARG A 127 -0.78 3.51 -7.98
C ARG A 127 -1.12 2.87 -6.64
N LEU A 128 -0.18 2.13 -6.05
CA LEU A 128 -0.38 1.52 -4.73
C LEU A 128 -0.65 2.58 -3.67
N THR A 129 0.14 3.65 -3.64
CA THR A 129 -0.02 4.73 -2.68
C THR A 129 -1.40 5.39 -2.82
N MET A 130 -1.84 5.64 -4.05
CA MET A 130 -3.15 6.22 -4.31
C MET A 130 -4.29 5.30 -3.89
N LEU A 131 -4.15 3.99 -4.10
CA LEU A 131 -5.16 3.01 -3.68
C LEU A 131 -5.30 2.93 -2.16
N LEU A 132 -4.19 3.04 -1.44
CA LEU A 132 -4.18 2.95 0.02
C LEU A 132 -4.56 4.28 0.69
N SER A 133 -4.48 5.39 -0.01
CA SER A 133 -4.70 6.71 0.58
C SER A 133 -6.17 6.91 0.96
N VAL A 134 -6.38 7.41 2.19
CA VAL A 134 -7.72 7.81 2.67
C VAL A 134 -8.06 9.26 2.33
N ARG A 135 -7.19 9.95 1.62
CA ARG A 135 -7.37 11.36 1.22
C ARG A 135 -7.63 11.51 -0.26
#